data_519f395519255a7f5a5d48c02a135aa0
#
_entry.id   519f395519255a7f5a5d48c02a135aa0
#
_cell.length_a   1.000
_cell.length_b   1.000
_cell.length_c   1.000
_cell.angle_alpha   90.00
_cell.angle_beta   90.00
_cell.angle_gamma   90.00
#
_symmetry.space_group_name_H-M   'P 1'
#
loop_
_entity.id
_entity.type
_entity.pdbx_description
1 polymer ?
#
loop_
_entity_poly.entity_id
_entity_poly.type
_entity_poly.pdbx_seq_one_letter_code
_entity_poly.pdbx_strand_id
1 'polypeptide(L)' 'MKAKVHVTLKQGILDPQGKAIEHALDSLGFRNAANVRVGKYMELDLDEKDKAKAEAQVKQMCEKLLANTIIEEYRYELQ' A
#
# COMPACT_ATOMS: atom_id res chain seq x y z
N MET A 1 -6.29 -12.55 14.88
CA MET A 1 -6.22 -11.10 14.60
C MET A 1 -6.05 -10.90 13.11
N LYS A 2 -6.73 -9.94 12.54
CA LYS A 2 -6.63 -9.64 11.10
C LYS A 2 -5.72 -8.46 10.87
N ALA A 3 -4.80 -8.60 9.91
CA ALA A 3 -3.94 -7.51 9.48
C ALA A 3 -4.34 -7.05 8.08
N LYS A 4 -4.43 -5.74 7.90
CA LYS A 4 -4.69 -5.11 6.60
C LYS A 4 -3.48 -4.27 6.25
N VAL A 5 -2.87 -4.55 5.10
CA VAL A 5 -1.61 -3.93 4.69
C VAL A 5 -1.82 -3.17 3.38
N HIS A 6 -1.42 -1.90 3.38
CA HIS A 6 -1.46 -1.05 2.20
C HIS A 6 -0.03 -0.74 1.77
N VAL A 7 0.29 -0.96 0.50
CA VAL A 7 1.62 -0.71 -0.05
C VAL A 7 1.49 0.21 -1.26
N THR A 8 2.23 1.31 -1.26
CA THR A 8 2.27 2.25 -2.37
C THR A 8 3.71 2.64 -2.67
N LEU A 9 3.95 3.16 -3.87
CA LEU A 9 5.27 3.69 -4.22
C LEU A 9 5.56 4.95 -3.40
N LYS A 10 6.82 5.13 -3.03
CA LYS A 10 7.28 6.32 -2.31
C LYS A 10 7.08 7.58 -3.15
N GLN A 11 6.94 8.71 -2.50
CA GLN A 11 6.93 10.01 -3.16
C GLN A 11 8.21 10.16 -3.98
N GLY A 12 8.09 10.74 -5.17
CA GLY A 12 9.23 10.90 -6.07
C GLY A 12 9.53 9.70 -6.96
N ILE A 13 8.93 8.55 -6.69
CA ILE A 13 9.04 7.39 -7.57
C ILE A 13 7.92 7.46 -8.60
N LEU A 14 8.28 7.35 -9.87
CA LEU A 14 7.31 7.38 -10.97
C LEU A 14 6.36 6.20 -10.87
N ASP A 15 5.06 6.48 -10.99
CA ASP A 15 4.01 5.48 -11.02
C ASP A 15 3.38 5.46 -12.42
N PRO A 16 3.83 4.56 -13.32
CA PRO A 16 3.30 4.53 -14.69
C PRO A 16 1.81 4.18 -14.74
N GLN A 17 1.33 3.31 -13.83
CA GLN A 17 -0.08 2.95 -13.77
C GLN A 17 -0.93 4.13 -13.31
N GLY A 18 -0.45 4.84 -12.29
CA GLY A 18 -1.13 6.04 -11.80
C GLY A 18 -1.23 7.12 -12.87
N LYS A 19 -0.16 7.32 -13.62
CA LYS A 19 -0.15 8.28 -14.74
C LYS A 19 -1.13 7.87 -15.83
N ALA A 20 -1.18 6.60 -16.19
CA ALA A 20 -2.11 6.11 -17.20
C ALA A 20 -3.57 6.33 -16.78
N ILE A 21 -3.87 6.06 -15.52
CA ILE A 21 -5.21 6.28 -14.97
C ILE A 21 -5.56 7.77 -15.00
N GLU A 22 -4.63 8.61 -14.60
CA GLU A 22 -4.81 10.07 -14.60
C GLU A 22 -5.14 10.59 -16.01
N HIS A 23 -4.40 10.12 -17.02
CA HIS A 23 -4.67 10.46 -18.42
C HIS A 23 -6.04 9.98 -18.87
N ALA A 24 -6.42 8.76 -18.50
CA ALA A 24 -7.73 8.23 -18.85
C ALA A 24 -8.87 9.02 -18.21
N LEU A 25 -8.70 9.42 -16.95
CA LEU A 25 -9.69 10.23 -16.25
C LEU A 25 -9.84 11.61 -16.93
N ASP A 26 -8.75 12.21 -17.33
CA ASP A 26 -8.78 13.50 -18.05
C ASP A 26 -9.54 13.36 -19.37
N SER A 27 -9.28 12.30 -20.13
CA SER A 27 -9.97 12.00 -21.39
C SER A 27 -11.47 11.77 -21.19
N LEU A 28 -11.87 11.27 -20.03
CA LEU A 28 -13.28 11.06 -19.69
C LEU A 28 -13.97 12.32 -19.14
N GLY A 29 -13.23 13.41 -19.00
CA GLY A 29 -13.78 14.67 -18.52
C GLY A 29 -13.54 14.97 -17.05
N PHE A 30 -12.87 14.08 -16.33
CA PHE A 30 -12.55 14.26 -14.89
C PHE A 30 -11.24 15.02 -14.74
N ARG A 31 -11.24 16.30 -15.09
CA ARG A 31 -10.00 17.09 -15.17
C ARG A 31 -9.50 17.61 -13.82
N ASN A 32 -10.28 17.39 -12.78
CA ASN A 32 -9.91 17.78 -11.42
C ASN A 32 -9.26 16.63 -10.64
N ALA A 33 -9.01 15.49 -11.29
CA ALA A 33 -8.33 14.36 -10.67
C ALA A 33 -6.83 14.46 -10.95
N ALA A 34 -6.00 14.38 -9.90
CA ALA A 34 -4.56 14.51 -10.01
C ALA A 34 -3.86 13.60 -9.01
N ASN A 35 -2.59 13.36 -9.24
CA ASN A 35 -1.73 12.60 -8.32
C ASN A 35 -2.26 11.19 -8.04
N VAL A 36 -2.72 10.53 -9.09
CA VAL A 36 -3.24 9.16 -8.96
C VAL A 36 -2.09 8.22 -8.65
N ARG A 37 -2.26 7.41 -7.61
CA ARG A 37 -1.27 6.41 -7.19
C ARG A 37 -1.95 5.06 -7.14
N VAL A 38 -1.26 4.05 -7.67
CA VAL A 38 -1.75 2.67 -7.62
C VAL A 38 -0.93 1.92 -6.59
N GLY A 39 -1.59 1.10 -5.79
CA GLY A 39 -0.92 0.34 -4.77
C GLY A 39 -1.53 -1.03 -4.59
N LYS A 40 -1.03 -1.75 -3.62
CA LYS A 40 -1.52 -3.08 -3.25
C LYS A 40 -2.24 -3.01 -1.91
N TYR A 41 -3.26 -3.81 -1.77
CA TYR A 41 -3.96 -4.01 -0.51
C TYR A 41 -3.99 -5.49 -0.21
N MET A 42 -3.55 -5.87 0.98
CA MET A 42 -3.49 -7.27 1.40
C MET A 42 -4.17 -7.44 2.74
N GLU A 43 -4.86 -8.56 2.91
CA GLU A 43 -5.42 -8.96 4.18
C GLU A 43 -4.84 -10.31 4.56
N LEU A 44 -4.50 -10.47 5.83
CA LEU A 44 -4.05 -11.76 6.33
C LEU A 44 -4.58 -12.01 7.74
N ASP A 45 -4.80 -13.25 8.05
CA ASP A 45 -5.18 -13.66 9.39
C ASP A 45 -3.94 -14.10 10.14
N LEU A 46 -3.77 -13.56 11.33
CA LEU A 46 -2.59 -13.80 12.14
C LEU A 46 -2.99 -14.53 13.41
N ASP A 47 -2.39 -15.68 13.63
CA ASP A 47 -2.63 -16.46 14.86
C ASP A 47 -1.76 -15.90 15.98
N GLU A 48 -2.14 -14.73 16.45
CA GLU A 48 -1.49 -14.04 17.54
C GLU A 48 -2.53 -13.20 18.28
N LYS A 49 -2.53 -13.28 19.60
CA LYS A 49 -3.49 -12.54 20.43
C LYS A 49 -2.91 -11.29 21.07
N ASP A 50 -1.59 -11.23 21.21
CA ASP A 50 -0.90 -10.09 21.78
C ASP A 50 -0.70 -9.03 20.68
N LYS A 51 -1.31 -7.87 20.83
CA LYS A 51 -1.27 -6.82 19.85
C LYS A 51 0.16 -6.34 19.56
N ALA A 52 0.99 -6.20 20.59
CA ALA A 52 2.36 -5.75 20.41
C ALA A 52 3.18 -6.75 19.60
N LYS A 53 2.99 -8.05 19.86
CA LYS A 53 3.65 -9.10 19.09
C LYS A 53 3.14 -9.14 17.66
N ALA A 54 1.84 -8.96 17.46
CA ALA A 54 1.24 -8.93 16.14
C ALA A 54 1.78 -7.77 15.32
N GLU A 55 1.90 -6.59 15.91
CA GLU A 55 2.47 -5.42 15.23
C GLU A 55 3.91 -5.68 14.81
N ALA A 56 4.72 -6.25 15.68
CA ALA A 56 6.11 -6.56 15.37
C ALA A 56 6.21 -7.56 14.23
N GLN A 57 5.35 -8.58 14.23
CA GLN A 57 5.33 -9.60 13.17
C GLN A 57 4.92 -9.01 11.83
N VAL A 58 3.86 -8.21 11.81
CA VAL A 58 3.37 -7.59 10.56
C VAL A 58 4.42 -6.63 10.00
N LYS A 59 5.06 -5.85 10.86
CA LYS A 59 6.14 -4.97 10.43
C LYS A 59 7.28 -5.75 9.77
N GLN A 60 7.69 -6.87 10.36
CA GLN A 60 8.73 -7.71 9.77
C GLN A 60 8.28 -8.33 8.45
N MET A 61 7.03 -8.74 8.35
CA MET A 61 6.50 -9.26 7.08
C MET A 61 6.58 -8.22 5.98
N CYS A 62 6.21 -6.98 6.28
CA CYS A 62 6.29 -5.89 5.32
C CYS A 62 7.73 -5.62 4.91
N GLU A 63 8.64 -5.53 5.87
CA GLU A 63 10.04 -5.23 5.60
C GLU A 63 10.75 -6.33 4.81
N LYS A 64 10.37 -7.59 5.03
CA LYS A 64 11.06 -8.73 4.43
C LYS A 64 10.44 -9.21 3.13
N LEU A 65 9.14 -8.98 2.93
CA LEU A 65 8.44 -9.59 1.80
C LEU A 65 7.37 -8.70 1.17
N LEU A 66 6.45 -8.15 1.99
CA LEU A 66 5.22 -7.56 1.45
C LEU A 66 5.45 -6.24 0.74
N ALA A 67 6.49 -5.50 1.10
CA ALA A 67 6.85 -4.25 0.46
C ALA A 67 8.33 -4.24 0.08
N ASN A 68 8.63 -3.65 -1.07
CA ASN A 68 10.01 -3.36 -1.44
C ASN A 68 10.37 -1.99 -0.88
N THR A 69 10.99 -1.96 0.30
CA THR A 69 11.20 -0.74 1.06
C THR A 69 12.18 0.24 0.42
N ILE A 70 12.84 -0.14 -0.66
CA ILE A 70 13.67 0.77 -1.44
C ILE A 70 12.80 1.76 -2.22
N ILE A 71 11.70 1.29 -2.80
CA ILE A 71 10.84 2.10 -3.66
C ILE A 71 9.40 2.21 -3.16
N GLU A 72 9.02 1.43 -2.16
CA GLU A 72 7.65 1.38 -1.64
C GLU A 72 7.60 1.78 -0.18
N GLU A 73 6.47 2.33 0.21
CA GLU A 73 6.12 2.56 1.60
C GLU A 73 4.89 1.75 1.94
N TYR A 74 4.68 1.48 3.23
CA TYR A 74 3.55 0.68 3.64
C TYR A 74 2.93 1.24 4.92
N ARG A 75 1.68 0.88 5.14
CA ARG A 75 1.00 1.08 6.41
C ARG A 75 0.14 -0.13 6.68
N TYR A 76 -0.17 -0.38 7.94
CA TYR A 76 -0.98 -1.53 8.32
C TYR A 76 -1.95 -1.17 9.43
N GLU A 77 -3.02 -1.95 9.52
CA GLU A 77 -4.02 -1.88 10.57
C GLU A 77 -4.23 -3.27 11.13
N LEU A 78 -4.41 -3.37 12.45
CA LEU A 78 -4.72 -4.64 13.12
C LEU A 78 -6.12 -4.58 13.72
N GLN A 79 -6.87 -5.65 13.51
CA GLN A 79 -8.23 -5.80 14.03
C GLN A 79 -8.40 -7.07 14.80
#